data_4ca1dcf52fedf5efce447ecfaeb1a15c
#
_entry.id   4ca1dcf52fedf5efce447ecfaeb1a15c
#
_cell.length_a   1.000
_cell.length_b   1.000
_cell.length_c   1.000
_cell.angle_alpha   90.00
_cell.angle_beta   90.00
_cell.angle_gamma   90.00
#
_symmetry.space_group_name_H-M   'P 1'
#
loop_
_entity.id
_entity.type
_entity.pdbx_description
1 polymer ?
#
loop_
_entity_poly.entity_id
_entity_poly.type
_entity_poly.pdbx_seq_one_letter_code
_entity_poly.pdbx_strand_id
1 'polypeptide(L)'
;MKTPRLYTLLVLLLMAGGVTMQAQIRIDKQQCFGGFGQEFCVGMALEDDYILLVGNTARDYAGTGHVTQNCNESRPGDPCWIMKIDHDYEIIDNWCYGDMGFSDGVGFIFKIGDKNEYYLTGSGFPDICDNNAQNLNIVAKRINADGEVIWTRGFGTQMGLSYDHVANGELAHDGGLLCHANYHSGGCDISHYYGNGDGWIVALDSLGNMNWETTLGTLGQDNLYHVERSSRGGYLVTMTADPVGNNYGNLSPCSSSIPMNMNGLIVKLDDVGNVEWNACYGSTRENPEEGCGFNTVLELEDGGYICCGDAYGETGDLAGSGWHYGTLHNIPNGDLTTDAWLLRLDENRNVIWSKCYGGSNFDFSFKVFPMKDGGFMVFGATYSNNGDVASAAHLNLADENDSAGWVFRTDANGNLLWERCIGAVGNGQTYFKDVVQHNDREYTIAGIVRCASSAIYSGDIDCSNCAVTHNPDDPFGGRSLDYWILHITDTVDYTTLQVPERPMPKEEAVVEIYPNPTNNTVCVLLPNEAEATEMELINMSGQVVATKTFSGKGSWMEMGDLPKGMYMLRIRNAEVCLTRKVLRE
;
A
#
# COMPACT_ATOMS: atom_id res chain seq x y z
N MET A 1 -52.38 -19.10 -54.19
CA MET A 1 -50.93 -19.10 -53.98
C MET A 1 -50.63 -18.09 -52.90
N LYS A 2 -50.32 -18.58 -51.71
CA LYS A 2 -50.03 -17.75 -50.54
C LYS A 2 -48.54 -17.59 -50.45
N THR A 3 -48.03 -16.36 -50.49
CA THR A 3 -46.66 -16.00 -50.28
C THR A 3 -46.32 -16.06 -48.75
N PRO A 4 -45.25 -16.70 -48.34
CA PRO A 4 -44.86 -16.66 -46.95
C PRO A 4 -44.16 -15.33 -46.58
N ARG A 5 -44.64 -14.70 -45.53
CA ARG A 5 -43.98 -13.55 -44.90
C ARG A 5 -42.72 -14.02 -44.20
N LEU A 6 -41.57 -13.53 -44.66
CA LEU A 6 -40.28 -13.65 -44.02
C LEU A 6 -40.28 -12.75 -42.78
N TYR A 7 -40.32 -13.35 -41.58
CA TYR A 7 -40.02 -12.63 -40.33
C TYR A 7 -38.52 -12.53 -40.22
N THR A 8 -38.00 -11.37 -40.54
CA THR A 8 -36.61 -11.04 -40.21
C THR A 8 -36.54 -10.81 -38.70
N LEU A 9 -36.03 -11.81 -37.99
CA LEU A 9 -35.72 -11.72 -36.57
C LEU A 9 -34.50 -10.81 -36.45
N LEU A 10 -34.72 -9.53 -36.12
CA LEU A 10 -33.66 -8.60 -35.75
C LEU A 10 -33.19 -9.01 -34.35
N VAL A 11 -32.21 -9.89 -34.28
CA VAL A 11 -31.46 -10.14 -33.05
C VAL A 11 -30.63 -8.89 -32.83
N LEU A 12 -31.14 -7.99 -31.99
CA LEU A 12 -30.30 -6.99 -31.34
C LEU A 12 -29.31 -7.77 -30.46
N LEU A 13 -28.13 -8.05 -30.98
CA LEU A 13 -26.96 -8.27 -30.17
C LEU A 13 -26.73 -6.94 -29.41
N LEU A 14 -27.29 -6.87 -28.20
CA LEU A 14 -26.70 -6.06 -27.15
C LEU A 14 -25.32 -6.69 -26.85
N MET A 15 -24.35 -6.34 -27.68
CA MET A 15 -22.98 -6.33 -27.25
C MET A 15 -22.98 -5.33 -26.08
N ALA A 16 -23.11 -5.85 -24.89
CA ALA A 16 -22.50 -5.20 -23.74
C ALA A 16 -20.99 -5.21 -24.04
N GLY A 17 -20.59 -4.30 -24.90
CA GLY A 17 -19.21 -3.89 -25.01
C GLY A 17 -18.89 -3.26 -23.67
N GLY A 18 -18.38 -4.07 -22.75
CA GLY A 18 -17.51 -3.54 -21.74
C GLY A 18 -16.44 -2.80 -22.54
N VAL A 19 -16.51 -1.49 -22.57
CA VAL A 19 -15.37 -0.67 -22.94
C VAL A 19 -14.39 -0.97 -21.82
N THR A 20 -13.51 -1.93 -22.03
CA THR A 20 -12.29 -2.03 -21.26
C THR A 20 -11.59 -0.72 -21.53
N MET A 21 -11.74 0.23 -20.62
CA MET A 21 -10.97 1.46 -20.67
C MET A 21 -9.52 1.03 -20.48
N GLN A 22 -8.83 0.94 -21.60
CA GLN A 22 -7.39 0.78 -21.58
C GLN A 22 -6.84 1.94 -20.75
N ALA A 23 -6.01 1.65 -19.76
CA ALA A 23 -5.40 2.68 -18.92
C ALA A 23 -4.81 3.76 -19.82
N GLN A 24 -5.29 4.97 -19.63
CA GLN A 24 -4.82 6.11 -20.39
C GLN A 24 -3.78 6.88 -19.57
N ILE A 25 -2.89 6.13 -18.92
CA ILE A 25 -1.69 6.73 -18.34
C ILE A 25 -0.76 7.12 -19.48
N ARG A 26 -0.46 8.41 -19.53
CA ARG A 26 0.56 8.96 -20.40
C ARG A 26 1.83 9.16 -19.58
N ILE A 27 2.94 8.64 -20.06
CA ILE A 27 4.26 8.98 -19.54
C ILE A 27 4.66 10.29 -20.24
N ASP A 28 4.70 11.37 -19.48
CA ASP A 28 5.02 12.70 -20.01
C ASP A 28 6.54 12.89 -20.09
N LYS A 29 7.25 12.32 -19.12
CA LYS A 29 8.69 12.44 -19.00
C LYS A 29 9.26 11.29 -18.19
N GLN A 30 10.45 10.88 -18.52
CA GLN A 30 11.22 9.89 -17.77
C GLN A 30 12.72 10.04 -17.98
N GLN A 31 13.49 9.60 -17.00
CA GLN A 31 14.95 9.60 -17.03
C GLN A 31 15.51 8.52 -16.12
N CYS A 32 16.62 7.89 -16.55
CA CYS A 32 17.40 7.00 -15.70
C CYS A 32 18.71 7.67 -15.26
N PHE A 33 19.18 7.30 -14.09
CA PHE A 33 20.45 7.76 -13.54
C PHE A 33 21.17 6.62 -12.84
N GLY A 34 22.45 6.46 -13.11
CA GLY A 34 23.24 5.43 -12.44
C GLY A 34 24.71 5.45 -12.83
N GLY A 35 25.44 4.50 -12.28
CA GLY A 35 26.84 4.20 -12.53
C GLY A 35 27.01 2.82 -13.15
N PHE A 36 28.20 2.21 -12.98
CA PHE A 36 28.44 0.82 -13.39
C PHE A 36 28.01 -0.20 -12.34
N GLY A 37 27.48 0.27 -11.20
CA GLY A 37 27.04 -0.55 -10.10
C GLY A 37 25.54 -0.81 -10.09
N GLN A 38 25.04 -1.13 -8.90
CA GLN A 38 23.61 -1.17 -8.63
C GLN A 38 23.24 0.07 -7.81
N GLU A 39 22.30 0.83 -8.32
CA GLU A 39 21.77 2.02 -7.68
C GLU A 39 20.30 1.79 -7.33
N PHE A 40 19.97 2.01 -6.05
CA PHE A 40 18.61 1.83 -5.53
C PHE A 40 18.02 3.18 -5.11
N CYS A 41 17.16 3.76 -5.94
CA CYS A 41 16.35 4.91 -5.53
C CYS A 41 15.25 4.45 -4.57
N VAL A 42 15.10 5.15 -3.46
CA VAL A 42 14.10 4.81 -2.42
C VAL A 42 13.16 5.94 -2.07
N GLY A 43 13.51 7.20 -2.41
CA GLY A 43 12.65 8.33 -2.11
C GLY A 43 13.01 9.58 -2.88
N MET A 44 12.12 10.58 -2.81
CA MET A 44 12.31 11.88 -3.44
C MET A 44 11.69 13.01 -2.61
N ALA A 45 12.24 14.22 -2.78
CA ALA A 45 11.64 15.44 -2.33
C ALA A 45 11.48 16.40 -3.51
N LEU A 46 10.26 16.92 -3.70
CA LEU A 46 9.93 17.87 -4.76
C LEU A 46 9.98 19.30 -4.24
N GLU A 47 10.66 20.16 -5.00
CA GLU A 47 10.71 21.60 -4.80
C GLU A 47 10.20 22.33 -6.05
N ASP A 48 9.96 23.64 -5.94
CA ASP A 48 9.48 24.43 -7.07
C ASP A 48 10.50 24.49 -8.23
N ASP A 49 11.80 24.44 -7.93
CA ASP A 49 12.87 24.62 -8.91
C ASP A 49 13.71 23.33 -9.16
N TYR A 50 13.56 22.30 -8.31
CA TYR A 50 14.36 21.07 -8.42
C TYR A 50 13.71 19.87 -7.71
N ILE A 51 14.28 18.70 -7.95
CA ILE A 51 13.90 17.44 -7.31
C ILE A 51 15.17 16.86 -6.67
N LEU A 52 15.05 16.39 -5.44
CA LEU A 52 16.07 15.55 -4.79
C LEU A 52 15.64 14.09 -4.88
N LEU A 53 16.49 13.25 -5.46
CA LEU A 53 16.36 11.80 -5.44
C LEU A 53 17.36 11.24 -4.41
N VAL A 54 16.91 10.29 -3.61
CA VAL A 54 17.75 9.67 -2.58
C VAL A 54 17.75 8.16 -2.71
N GLY A 55 18.88 7.56 -2.43
CA GLY A 55 19.04 6.12 -2.45
C GLY A 55 20.48 5.70 -2.18
N ASN A 56 20.87 4.53 -2.67
CA ASN A 56 22.21 3.98 -2.54
C ASN A 56 22.91 3.89 -3.90
N THR A 57 24.23 3.92 -3.89
CA THR A 57 25.06 3.54 -5.03
C THR A 57 26.09 2.50 -4.62
N ALA A 58 26.41 1.57 -5.51
CA ALA A 58 27.40 0.56 -5.24
C ALA A 58 28.80 1.19 -5.04
N ARG A 59 29.44 0.90 -3.91
CA ARG A 59 30.71 1.50 -3.48
C ARG A 59 31.83 1.36 -4.50
N ASP A 60 31.97 0.16 -5.09
CA ASP A 60 33.09 -0.17 -5.97
C ASP A 60 33.05 0.56 -7.32
N TYR A 61 31.93 1.18 -7.65
CA TYR A 61 31.66 1.88 -8.90
C TYR A 61 31.43 3.39 -8.74
N ALA A 62 31.66 3.91 -7.51
CA ALA A 62 31.61 5.36 -7.28
C ALA A 62 32.63 6.09 -8.20
N GLY A 63 32.17 7.18 -8.82
CA GLY A 63 32.93 7.92 -9.84
C GLY A 63 32.72 7.41 -11.26
N THR A 64 31.72 6.56 -11.51
CA THR A 64 31.32 6.10 -12.84
C THR A 64 29.94 6.66 -13.23
N GLY A 65 29.70 6.82 -14.53
CA GLY A 65 28.41 7.33 -15.02
C GLY A 65 28.02 8.67 -14.39
N HIS A 66 26.82 8.73 -13.83
CA HIS A 66 26.28 9.90 -13.15
C HIS A 66 26.76 10.04 -11.69
N VAL A 67 27.36 8.99 -11.12
CA VAL A 67 27.93 9.01 -9.75
C VAL A 67 29.30 9.69 -9.81
N THR A 68 29.33 11.01 -9.82
CA THR A 68 30.54 11.79 -10.08
C THR A 68 31.48 11.91 -8.88
N GLN A 69 31.00 11.67 -7.66
CA GLN A 69 31.79 11.79 -6.45
C GLN A 69 32.32 10.43 -6.00
N ASN A 70 33.54 10.43 -5.49
CA ASN A 70 34.13 9.26 -4.85
C ASN A 70 33.53 9.11 -3.45
N CYS A 71 32.52 8.26 -3.32
CA CYS A 71 31.84 7.95 -2.06
C CYS A 71 32.67 7.04 -1.12
N ASN A 72 34.00 6.94 -1.34
CA ASN A 72 34.92 6.05 -0.63
C ASN A 72 35.22 6.57 0.79
N GLU A 73 34.32 6.35 1.72
CA GLU A 73 34.68 6.31 3.14
C GLU A 73 34.98 4.87 3.58
N SER A 74 35.82 4.74 4.62
CA SER A 74 36.42 3.47 5.04
C SER A 74 35.47 2.52 5.78
N ARG A 75 34.14 2.69 5.66
CA ARG A 75 33.11 1.90 6.35
C ARG A 75 32.48 0.85 5.43
N PRO A 76 32.04 -0.32 5.89
CA PRO A 76 31.36 -1.31 5.08
C PRO A 76 29.96 -0.81 4.67
N GLY A 77 29.47 -1.25 3.49
CA GLY A 77 28.14 -0.93 2.97
C GLY A 77 28.15 0.06 1.81
N ASP A 78 27.05 0.13 1.08
CA ASP A 78 26.85 1.03 -0.04
C ASP A 78 26.47 2.43 0.49
N PRO A 79 27.12 3.50 0.01
CA PRO A 79 26.87 4.84 0.52
C PRO A 79 25.52 5.39 0.08
N CYS A 80 24.94 6.26 0.89
CA CYS A 80 23.81 7.08 0.50
C CYS A 80 24.22 8.02 -0.63
N TRP A 81 23.45 8.01 -1.72
CA TRP A 81 23.62 8.90 -2.85
C TRP A 81 22.39 9.78 -3.04
N ILE A 82 22.62 11.09 -3.07
CA ILE A 82 21.58 12.07 -3.32
C ILE A 82 21.90 12.77 -4.64
N MET A 83 20.89 12.89 -5.48
CA MET A 83 20.97 13.59 -6.74
C MET A 83 19.98 14.74 -6.75
N LYS A 84 20.45 15.93 -7.12
CA LYS A 84 19.63 17.12 -7.38
C LYS A 84 19.49 17.28 -8.88
N ILE A 85 18.25 17.28 -9.36
CA ILE A 85 17.90 17.47 -10.76
C ILE A 85 16.93 18.62 -10.92
N ASP A 86 16.91 19.28 -12.06
CA ASP A 86 15.86 20.24 -12.39
C ASP A 86 14.58 19.54 -12.89
N HIS A 87 13.53 20.31 -13.17
CA HIS A 87 12.28 19.77 -13.71
C HIS A 87 12.41 19.30 -15.16
N ASP A 88 13.55 19.56 -15.83
CA ASP A 88 13.90 18.97 -17.11
C ASP A 88 14.65 17.64 -16.97
N TYR A 89 14.87 17.19 -15.73
CA TYR A 89 15.60 16.00 -15.32
C TYR A 89 17.09 16.06 -15.67
N GLU A 90 17.62 17.30 -15.82
CA GLU A 90 19.06 17.51 -15.96
C GLU A 90 19.71 17.58 -14.57
N ILE A 91 20.88 16.99 -14.43
CA ILE A 91 21.59 16.94 -13.16
C ILE A 91 22.13 18.32 -12.82
N ILE A 92 21.73 18.86 -11.69
CA ILE A 92 22.27 20.11 -11.12
C ILE A 92 23.50 19.79 -10.27
N ASP A 93 23.38 18.81 -9.36
CA ASP A 93 24.46 18.40 -8.44
C ASP A 93 24.17 17.00 -7.88
N ASN A 94 25.15 16.40 -7.20
CA ASN A 94 24.96 15.15 -6.44
C ASN A 94 25.96 15.02 -5.29
N TRP A 95 25.56 14.29 -4.24
CA TRP A 95 26.35 14.11 -3.02
C TRP A 95 26.30 12.67 -2.54
N CYS A 96 27.35 12.28 -1.81
CA CYS A 96 27.41 11.00 -1.14
C CYS A 96 27.67 11.15 0.35
N TYR A 97 27.06 10.29 1.15
CA TYR A 97 27.32 10.16 2.57
C TYR A 97 27.72 8.72 2.90
N GLY A 98 29.00 8.49 3.19
CA GLY A 98 29.54 7.15 3.43
C GLY A 98 29.29 6.61 4.83
N ASP A 99 28.76 7.42 5.74
CA ASP A 99 28.37 7.05 7.10
C ASP A 99 26.92 6.59 7.22
N MET A 100 26.19 6.60 6.11
CA MET A 100 24.78 6.26 5.98
C MET A 100 24.56 5.48 4.69
N GLY A 101 23.75 4.46 4.75
CA GLY A 101 23.45 3.57 3.64
C GLY A 101 23.97 2.16 3.83
N PHE A 102 23.25 1.19 3.35
CA PHE A 102 23.60 -0.23 3.28
C PHE A 102 22.82 -0.86 2.13
N SER A 103 23.16 -2.08 1.66
CA SER A 103 22.67 -2.69 0.41
C SER A 103 21.15 -2.66 0.16
N ASP A 104 20.34 -2.39 1.19
CA ASP A 104 18.87 -2.23 1.08
C ASP A 104 18.35 -1.06 1.92
N GLY A 105 19.22 -0.12 2.36
CA GLY A 105 18.94 0.61 3.56
C GLY A 105 19.17 2.10 3.59
N VAL A 106 18.94 2.87 2.56
CA VAL A 106 18.65 4.29 2.74
C VAL A 106 17.18 4.45 3.03
N GLY A 107 16.91 5.18 4.09
CA GLY A 107 15.58 5.65 4.38
C GLY A 107 15.17 6.79 3.46
N PHE A 108 14.14 7.47 3.84
CA PHE A 108 13.47 8.48 3.05
C PHE A 108 14.08 9.87 3.26
N ILE A 109 13.73 10.77 2.36
CA ILE A 109 14.01 12.20 2.45
C ILE A 109 12.70 12.95 2.73
N PHE A 110 12.73 13.88 3.70
CA PHE A 110 11.57 14.65 4.10
C PHE A 110 11.87 16.14 4.05
N LYS A 111 11.08 16.90 3.32
CA LYS A 111 11.16 18.37 3.26
C LYS A 111 10.73 18.99 4.58
N ILE A 112 11.50 19.95 5.11
CA ILE A 112 11.21 20.65 6.35
C ILE A 112 10.53 22.00 6.06
N GLY A 113 9.20 22.01 5.98
CA GLY A 113 8.43 23.23 5.69
C GLY A 113 8.98 23.98 4.47
N ASP A 114 9.07 25.32 4.53
CA ASP A 114 9.55 26.17 3.43
C ASP A 114 11.05 26.53 3.52
N LYS A 115 11.85 25.76 4.27
CA LYS A 115 13.23 26.17 4.62
C LYS A 115 14.30 25.72 3.65
N ASN A 116 14.00 24.98 2.59
CA ASN A 116 14.98 24.29 1.74
C ASN A 116 15.98 23.45 2.56
N GLU A 117 15.47 22.78 3.55
CA GLU A 117 16.19 21.85 4.42
C GLU A 117 15.45 20.53 4.48
N TYR A 118 16.17 19.45 4.71
CA TYR A 118 15.63 18.10 4.62
C TYR A 118 16.11 17.24 5.78
N TYR A 119 15.24 16.35 6.22
CA TYR A 119 15.64 15.20 7.00
C TYR A 119 15.91 14.01 6.08
N LEU A 120 16.95 13.26 6.42
CA LEU A 120 17.28 11.97 5.86
C LEU A 120 17.23 10.93 6.97
N THR A 121 16.63 9.80 6.70
CA THR A 121 16.69 8.63 7.56
C THR A 121 17.36 7.48 6.85
N GLY A 122 17.99 6.60 7.56
CA GLY A 122 18.61 5.41 6.97
C GLY A 122 19.36 4.60 8.03
N SER A 123 19.98 3.55 7.56
CA SER A 123 20.82 2.70 8.39
C SER A 123 22.29 3.09 8.23
N GLY A 124 23.06 2.88 9.27
CA GLY A 124 24.49 3.18 9.27
C GLY A 124 25.18 2.59 10.50
N PHE A 125 26.43 2.99 10.69
CA PHE A 125 27.27 2.50 11.80
C PHE A 125 27.63 3.65 12.75
N PRO A 126 26.64 4.25 13.44
CA PRO A 126 26.92 5.30 14.40
C PRO A 126 27.61 4.74 15.66
N ASP A 127 28.45 5.56 16.30
CA ASP A 127 28.99 5.24 17.62
C ASP A 127 27.87 5.45 18.66
N ILE A 128 27.21 4.38 19.08
CA ILE A 128 26.25 4.36 20.18
C ILE A 128 26.73 3.48 21.31
N CYS A 129 26.44 3.87 22.54
CA CYS A 129 26.69 3.08 23.73
C CYS A 129 28.17 2.72 23.98
N ASP A 130 29.09 3.59 23.64
CA ASP A 130 30.54 3.43 23.88
C ASP A 130 31.16 2.15 23.25
N ASN A 131 30.54 1.58 22.19
CA ASN A 131 31.03 0.37 21.55
C ASN A 131 31.41 0.59 20.09
N ASN A 132 32.40 -0.19 19.65
CA ASN A 132 32.86 -0.23 18.27
C ASN A 132 31.70 -0.21 17.27
N ALA A 133 31.69 0.78 16.41
CA ALA A 133 30.73 1.02 15.34
C ALA A 133 30.76 -0.13 14.28
N GLN A 134 30.27 -1.32 14.66
CA GLN A 134 30.21 -2.48 13.78
C GLN A 134 28.80 -2.97 13.51
N ASN A 135 27.81 -2.43 14.24
CA ASN A 135 26.44 -2.84 14.11
C ASN A 135 25.61 -1.77 13.41
N LEU A 136 24.78 -2.21 12.49
CA LEU A 136 23.85 -1.36 11.74
C LEU A 136 22.80 -0.80 12.69
N ASN A 137 22.56 0.50 12.66
CA ASN A 137 21.60 1.21 13.49
C ASN A 137 20.96 2.36 12.71
N ILE A 138 19.97 3.04 13.29
CA ILE A 138 19.37 4.23 12.67
C ILE A 138 20.40 5.35 12.60
N VAL A 139 20.50 5.98 11.44
CA VAL A 139 21.19 7.27 11.25
C VAL A 139 20.18 8.27 10.70
N ALA A 140 20.04 9.40 11.40
CA ALA A 140 19.25 10.54 10.97
C ALA A 140 20.15 11.73 10.68
N LYS A 141 19.87 12.46 9.61
CA LYS A 141 20.57 13.69 9.24
C LYS A 141 19.59 14.81 8.94
N ARG A 142 20.01 16.04 9.22
CA ARG A 142 19.41 17.23 8.64
C ARG A 142 20.41 17.87 7.71
N ILE A 143 20.01 18.17 6.50
CA ILE A 143 20.83 18.77 5.45
C ILE A 143 20.17 20.02 4.91
N ASN A 144 20.95 20.89 4.28
CA ASN A 144 20.41 22.00 3.45
C ASN A 144 20.30 21.55 1.98
N ALA A 145 19.79 22.46 1.13
CA ALA A 145 19.60 22.22 -0.30
C ALA A 145 20.90 22.06 -1.11
N ASP A 146 22.05 22.34 -0.52
CA ASP A 146 23.37 22.18 -1.12
C ASP A 146 24.09 20.92 -0.62
N GLY A 147 23.38 20.06 0.13
CA GLY A 147 23.92 18.81 0.68
C GLY A 147 24.80 18.99 1.91
N GLU A 148 24.90 20.21 2.48
CA GLU A 148 25.69 20.42 3.70
C GLU A 148 24.94 19.88 4.92
N VAL A 149 25.62 19.06 5.71
CA VAL A 149 25.05 18.43 6.91
C VAL A 149 24.96 19.45 8.05
N ILE A 150 23.75 19.74 8.51
CA ILE A 150 23.49 20.60 9.66
C ILE A 150 23.71 19.82 10.95
N TRP A 151 23.18 18.62 11.03
CA TRP A 151 23.47 17.67 12.11
C TRP A 151 23.32 16.22 11.65
N THR A 152 24.02 15.32 12.36
CA THR A 152 23.87 13.85 12.26
C THR A 152 23.59 13.29 13.63
N ARG A 153 22.72 12.28 13.73
CA ARG A 153 22.41 11.53 14.96
C ARG A 153 22.33 10.05 14.65
N GLY A 154 22.77 9.24 15.60
CA GLY A 154 22.63 7.80 15.58
C GLY A 154 21.78 7.32 16.76
N PHE A 155 20.96 6.31 16.55
CA PHE A 155 20.09 5.73 17.58
C PHE A 155 20.00 4.22 17.40
N GLY A 156 19.89 3.49 18.51
CA GLY A 156 19.68 2.05 18.44
C GLY A 156 20.25 1.26 19.63
N THR A 157 20.82 0.10 19.34
CA THR A 157 21.35 -0.84 20.33
C THR A 157 22.75 -1.32 20.01
N GLN A 158 23.39 -1.99 20.98
CA GLN A 158 24.69 -2.65 20.77
C GLN A 158 24.63 -3.84 19.81
N MET A 159 23.45 -4.45 19.63
CA MET A 159 23.23 -5.59 18.73
C MET A 159 22.86 -5.16 17.32
N GLY A 160 22.42 -3.90 17.11
CA GLY A 160 22.03 -3.35 15.83
C GLY A 160 20.62 -3.73 15.37
N LEU A 161 20.30 -3.31 14.14
CA LEU A 161 19.04 -3.58 13.45
C LEU A 161 18.87 -5.07 13.12
N SER A 162 17.64 -5.50 12.99
CA SER A 162 17.31 -6.73 12.28
C SER A 162 17.74 -6.62 10.81
N TYR A 163 18.29 -7.69 10.24
CA TYR A 163 18.81 -7.70 8.87
C TYR A 163 17.73 -7.45 7.78
N ASP A 164 16.48 -7.62 8.11
CA ASP A 164 15.38 -7.59 7.13
C ASP A 164 14.67 -6.23 7.03
N HIS A 165 15.03 -5.23 7.86
CA HIS A 165 14.31 -3.97 7.91
C HIS A 165 15.21 -2.75 8.05
N VAL A 166 15.06 -1.87 7.11
CA VAL A 166 15.76 -0.59 6.99
C VAL A 166 15.15 0.43 7.94
N ALA A 167 15.98 1.32 8.46
CA ALA A 167 15.51 2.50 9.16
C ALA A 167 14.73 3.42 8.20
N ASN A 168 13.48 3.67 8.51
CA ASN A 168 12.57 4.56 7.77
C ASN A 168 12.14 5.73 8.67
N GLY A 169 11.25 6.59 8.19
CA GLY A 169 10.79 7.74 8.96
C GLY A 169 9.51 8.36 8.47
N GLU A 170 9.11 9.42 9.16
CA GLU A 170 7.99 10.30 8.83
C GLU A 170 8.22 11.67 9.51
N LEU A 171 7.66 12.75 8.98
CA LEU A 171 7.69 14.04 9.66
C LEU A 171 6.83 13.98 10.94
N ALA A 172 7.34 14.52 12.03
CA ALA A 172 6.54 14.69 13.24
C ALA A 172 5.58 15.89 13.13
N HIS A 173 4.50 15.88 13.91
CA HIS A 173 3.52 16.97 13.93
C HIS A 173 4.12 18.33 14.35
N ASP A 174 5.17 18.32 15.17
CA ASP A 174 5.89 19.53 15.63
C ASP A 174 6.96 20.02 14.65
N GLY A 175 7.09 19.38 13.48
CA GLY A 175 8.10 19.67 12.47
C GLY A 175 9.45 19.00 12.74
N GLY A 176 9.52 18.10 13.70
CA GLY A 176 10.63 17.19 13.93
C GLY A 176 10.59 15.98 13.01
N LEU A 177 11.28 14.93 13.37
CA LEU A 177 11.43 13.71 12.59
C LEU A 177 11.08 12.49 13.46
N LEU A 178 10.25 11.59 12.93
CA LEU A 178 10.15 10.22 13.41
C LEU A 178 11.13 9.35 12.64
N CYS A 179 11.83 8.46 13.34
CA CYS A 179 12.56 7.36 12.74
C CYS A 179 12.01 6.06 13.30
N HIS A 180 11.96 5.01 12.49
CA HIS A 180 11.53 3.70 12.95
C HIS A 180 12.33 2.57 12.32
N ALA A 181 12.45 1.48 13.04
CA ALA A 181 13.13 0.27 12.60
C ALA A 181 12.74 -0.93 13.47
N ASN A 182 13.19 -2.12 13.09
CA ASN A 182 12.98 -3.34 13.87
C ASN A 182 14.28 -3.78 14.55
N TYR A 183 14.21 -4.19 15.81
CA TYR A 183 15.34 -4.59 16.62
C TYR A 183 15.12 -5.92 17.33
N HIS A 184 16.19 -6.69 17.50
CA HIS A 184 16.19 -7.97 18.22
C HIS A 184 16.71 -7.87 19.66
N SER A 185 16.95 -6.69 20.16
CA SER A 185 17.44 -6.48 21.53
C SER A 185 17.10 -5.10 22.04
N GLY A 186 16.87 -4.97 23.32
CA GLY A 186 16.79 -3.69 24.01
C GLY A 186 18.16 -3.17 24.45
N GLY A 187 18.17 -2.04 25.12
CA GLY A 187 19.34 -1.38 25.66
C GLY A 187 19.77 -0.16 24.86
N CYS A 188 20.71 0.63 25.41
CA CYS A 188 21.08 1.94 24.88
C CYS A 188 19.91 2.91 24.82
N ASP A 189 19.43 3.22 23.60
CA ASP A 189 18.33 4.16 23.38
C ASP A 189 16.96 3.50 23.50
N ILE A 190 16.89 2.15 23.47
CA ILE A 190 15.63 1.39 23.54
C ILE A 190 15.35 1.00 24.99
N SER A 191 14.41 1.68 25.64
CA SER A 191 14.12 1.50 27.06
C SER A 191 13.33 0.21 27.35
N HIS A 192 12.53 -0.26 26.39
CA HIS A 192 11.71 -1.46 26.53
C HIS A 192 11.90 -2.40 25.34
N TYR A 193 11.89 -3.70 25.62
CA TYR A 193 11.98 -4.76 24.63
C TYR A 193 11.14 -5.92 25.11
N TYR A 194 10.21 -6.39 24.25
CA TYR A 194 9.20 -7.36 24.66
C TYR A 194 9.56 -8.79 24.27
N GLY A 195 10.23 -8.98 23.12
CA GLY A 195 10.39 -10.33 22.61
C GLY A 195 11.54 -10.59 21.64
N ASN A 196 11.25 -11.27 20.56
CA ASN A 196 12.21 -11.75 19.56
C ASN A 196 12.16 -10.92 18.26
N GLY A 197 12.22 -9.63 18.40
CA GLY A 197 12.10 -8.65 17.33
C GLY A 197 10.90 -7.75 17.56
N ASP A 198 11.17 -6.46 17.80
CA ASP A 198 10.13 -5.47 18.07
C ASP A 198 10.30 -4.27 17.13
N GLY A 199 9.18 -3.64 16.78
CA GLY A 199 9.19 -2.36 16.12
C GLY A 199 9.53 -1.24 17.09
N TRP A 200 10.43 -0.35 16.72
CA TRP A 200 10.84 0.80 17.54
C TRP A 200 10.66 2.09 16.77
N ILE A 201 10.12 3.10 17.45
CA ILE A 201 9.91 4.44 16.92
C ILE A 201 10.59 5.43 17.85
N VAL A 202 11.37 6.34 17.30
CA VAL A 202 12.00 7.45 18.00
C VAL A 202 11.58 8.78 17.37
N ALA A 203 11.11 9.71 18.18
CA ALA A 203 10.77 11.06 17.77
C ALA A 203 11.85 12.06 18.13
N LEU A 204 12.30 12.83 17.16
CA LEU A 204 13.34 13.83 17.29
C LEU A 204 12.75 15.22 17.14
N ASP A 205 13.25 16.17 17.91
CA ASP A 205 13.02 17.59 17.67
C ASP A 205 13.80 18.11 16.44
N SER A 206 13.59 19.35 16.06
CA SER A 206 14.29 19.95 14.92
C SER A 206 15.81 20.12 15.11
N LEU A 207 16.32 19.94 16.30
CA LEU A 207 17.76 19.93 16.63
C LEU A 207 18.35 18.52 16.65
N GLY A 208 17.54 17.50 16.45
CA GLY A 208 17.93 16.10 16.49
C GLY A 208 18.03 15.53 17.91
N ASN A 209 17.41 16.15 18.91
CA ASN A 209 17.31 15.56 20.24
C ASN A 209 16.09 14.66 20.32
N MET A 210 16.22 13.53 21.01
CA MET A 210 15.11 12.61 21.25
C MET A 210 14.08 13.25 22.18
N ASN A 211 12.84 13.36 21.72
CA ASN A 211 11.70 13.83 22.52
C ASN A 211 11.02 12.68 23.24
N TRP A 212 10.79 11.59 22.54
CA TRP A 212 10.23 10.35 23.08
C TRP A 212 10.63 9.16 22.21
N GLU A 213 10.48 7.96 22.75
CA GLU A 213 10.61 6.72 22.03
C GLU A 213 9.53 5.73 22.47
N THR A 214 9.16 4.80 21.59
CA THR A 214 8.25 3.72 21.92
C THR A 214 8.62 2.44 21.19
N THR A 215 8.52 1.33 21.89
CA THR A 215 8.64 -0.01 21.31
C THR A 215 7.25 -0.60 21.16
N LEU A 216 6.96 -1.15 20.00
CA LEU A 216 5.72 -1.87 19.70
C LEU A 216 6.05 -3.34 19.47
N GLY A 217 5.50 -4.21 20.30
CA GLY A 217 5.82 -5.61 20.16
C GLY A 217 5.15 -6.52 21.17
N THR A 218 5.35 -7.82 20.93
CA THR A 218 4.86 -8.95 21.72
C THR A 218 6.04 -9.78 22.24
N LEU A 219 5.83 -11.02 22.68
CA LEU A 219 6.95 -11.92 23.02
C LEU A 219 7.55 -12.61 21.78
N GLY A 220 6.89 -12.54 20.64
CA GLY A 220 7.33 -13.16 19.38
C GLY A 220 8.10 -12.24 18.47
N GLN A 221 8.06 -12.52 17.17
CA GLN A 221 8.64 -11.68 16.15
C GLN A 221 7.60 -10.68 15.64
N ASP A 222 7.93 -9.41 15.73
CA ASP A 222 7.07 -8.32 15.34
C ASP A 222 7.79 -7.45 14.30
N ASN A 223 7.10 -7.07 13.23
CA ASN A 223 7.67 -6.30 12.16
C ASN A 223 6.85 -5.04 11.92
N LEU A 224 7.44 -3.89 12.14
CA LEU A 224 6.89 -2.59 11.82
C LEU A 224 7.29 -2.23 10.40
N TYR A 225 6.31 -1.88 9.55
CA TYR A 225 6.51 -1.57 8.13
C TYR A 225 6.47 -0.08 7.86
N HIS A 226 5.50 0.65 8.43
CA HIS A 226 5.32 2.06 8.13
C HIS A 226 4.70 2.83 9.29
N VAL A 227 5.03 4.12 9.37
CA VAL A 227 4.42 5.09 10.27
C VAL A 227 3.91 6.25 9.42
N GLU A 228 2.64 6.62 9.62
CA GLU A 228 1.99 7.72 8.91
C GLU A 228 1.42 8.71 9.91
N ARG A 229 1.48 10.01 9.63
CA ARG A 229 0.83 11.02 10.46
C ARG A 229 -0.68 10.91 10.36
N SER A 230 -1.35 10.84 11.50
CA SER A 230 -2.79 10.89 11.55
C SER A 230 -3.29 12.34 11.42
N SER A 231 -4.27 12.57 10.57
CA SER A 231 -4.91 13.88 10.42
C SER A 231 -5.63 14.35 11.68
N ARG A 232 -5.88 13.44 12.64
CA ARG A 232 -6.55 13.67 13.91
C ARG A 232 -5.62 13.69 15.11
N GLY A 233 -4.32 13.92 14.87
CA GLY A 233 -3.26 13.89 15.87
C GLY A 233 -2.69 12.47 16.09
N GLY A 234 -1.47 12.40 16.56
CA GLY A 234 -0.72 11.16 16.71
C GLY A 234 -0.40 10.48 15.39
N TYR A 235 -0.19 9.16 15.41
CA TYR A 235 0.36 8.42 14.29
C TYR A 235 -0.36 7.10 14.09
N LEU A 236 -0.43 6.66 12.84
CA LEU A 236 -0.88 5.33 12.44
C LEU A 236 0.35 4.49 12.07
N VAL A 237 0.40 3.29 12.60
CA VAL A 237 1.49 2.34 12.36
C VAL A 237 0.94 1.09 11.73
N THR A 238 1.58 0.61 10.66
CA THR A 238 1.31 -0.71 10.10
C THR A 238 2.40 -1.68 10.52
N MET A 239 1.99 -2.86 10.96
CA MET A 239 2.91 -3.89 11.40
C MET A 239 2.29 -5.30 11.30
N THR A 240 3.10 -6.32 11.50
CA THR A 240 2.66 -7.67 11.88
C THR A 240 3.19 -7.99 13.26
N ALA A 241 2.50 -8.86 13.99
CA ALA A 241 2.91 -9.28 15.32
C ALA A 241 2.62 -10.77 15.55
N ASP A 242 3.55 -11.47 16.21
CA ASP A 242 3.45 -12.90 16.50
C ASP A 242 3.55 -13.18 18.00
N PRO A 243 2.47 -13.01 18.77
CA PRO A 243 2.47 -13.21 20.21
C PRO A 243 2.69 -14.67 20.58
N VAL A 244 3.68 -14.94 21.41
CA VAL A 244 3.93 -16.27 21.97
C VAL A 244 2.99 -16.52 23.15
N GLY A 245 2.09 -17.47 23.00
CA GLY A 245 1.07 -17.78 24.02
C GLY A 245 0.07 -16.63 24.16
N ASN A 246 -0.06 -16.08 25.38
CA ASN A 246 -0.94 -14.94 25.68
C ASN A 246 -0.15 -13.68 26.06
N ASN A 247 1.09 -13.56 25.66
CA ASN A 247 1.91 -12.39 25.90
C ASN A 247 1.88 -11.46 24.70
N TYR A 248 1.11 -10.39 24.82
CA TYR A 248 0.87 -9.40 23.77
C TYR A 248 1.72 -8.12 23.96
N GLY A 249 2.68 -8.12 24.89
CA GLY A 249 3.51 -6.95 25.16
C GLY A 249 2.68 -5.72 25.51
N ASN A 250 2.83 -4.63 24.75
CA ASN A 250 2.03 -3.42 24.89
C ASN A 250 0.85 -3.33 23.88
N LEU A 251 0.59 -4.39 23.12
CA LEU A 251 -0.52 -4.47 22.19
C LEU A 251 -1.73 -5.15 22.85
N SER A 252 -2.92 -4.83 22.40
CA SER A 252 -4.14 -5.51 22.83
C SER A 252 -4.37 -6.76 21.98
N PRO A 253 -4.85 -7.89 22.56
CA PRO A 253 -5.14 -9.08 21.79
C PRO A 253 -6.22 -8.81 20.74
N CYS A 254 -6.02 -9.34 19.55
CA CYS A 254 -7.02 -9.32 18.50
C CYS A 254 -8.15 -10.32 18.76
N SER A 255 -9.14 -10.36 17.89
CA SER A 255 -10.24 -11.31 18.04
C SER A 255 -9.72 -12.76 17.95
N SER A 256 -10.41 -13.69 18.60
CA SER A 256 -10.02 -15.12 18.55
C SER A 256 -10.16 -15.73 17.14
N SER A 257 -10.93 -15.10 16.26
CA SER A 257 -11.14 -15.54 14.88
C SER A 257 -10.08 -15.00 13.92
N ILE A 258 -9.53 -13.81 14.19
CA ILE A 258 -8.45 -13.22 13.40
C ILE A 258 -7.27 -12.97 14.35
N PRO A 259 -6.30 -13.90 14.41
CA PRO A 259 -5.13 -13.77 15.29
C PRO A 259 -4.17 -12.71 14.79
N MET A 260 -3.23 -12.28 15.63
CA MET A 260 -2.21 -11.33 15.25
C MET A 260 -1.21 -11.90 14.24
N ASN A 261 -0.79 -13.13 14.44
CA ASN A 261 0.26 -13.72 13.62
C ASN A 261 -0.18 -13.86 12.17
N MET A 262 0.71 -13.53 11.24
CA MET A 262 0.50 -13.56 9.79
C MET A 262 -0.62 -12.63 9.27
N ASN A 263 -1.10 -11.70 10.10
CA ASN A 263 -2.17 -10.76 9.75
C ASN A 263 -1.72 -9.31 9.89
N GLY A 264 -2.33 -8.43 9.09
CA GLY A 264 -2.06 -7.01 9.14
C GLY A 264 -2.58 -6.38 10.43
N LEU A 265 -1.75 -5.63 11.11
CA LEU A 265 -2.06 -4.91 12.33
C LEU A 265 -1.94 -3.41 12.09
N ILE A 266 -2.94 -2.65 12.52
CA ILE A 266 -2.90 -1.21 12.58
C ILE A 266 -2.83 -0.80 14.05
N VAL A 267 -1.88 0.05 14.39
CA VAL A 267 -1.72 0.62 15.73
C VAL A 267 -1.86 2.13 15.63
N LYS A 268 -2.70 2.73 16.48
CA LYS A 268 -2.82 4.18 16.64
C LYS A 268 -2.03 4.61 17.86
N LEU A 269 -1.17 5.58 17.66
CA LEU A 269 -0.41 6.25 18.71
C LEU A 269 -0.94 7.66 18.92
N ASP A 270 -0.83 8.16 20.15
CA ASP A 270 -0.98 9.59 20.45
C ASP A 270 0.28 10.39 19.99
N ASP A 271 0.28 11.71 20.20
CA ASP A 271 1.38 12.60 19.80
C ASP A 271 2.71 12.36 20.56
N VAL A 272 2.69 11.58 21.63
CA VAL A 272 3.86 11.25 22.45
C VAL A 272 4.20 9.74 22.45
N GLY A 273 3.64 8.99 21.50
CA GLY A 273 3.99 7.60 21.24
C GLY A 273 3.28 6.56 22.11
N ASN A 274 2.24 6.92 22.89
CA ASN A 274 1.46 5.92 23.63
C ASN A 274 0.45 5.25 22.72
N VAL A 275 0.26 3.95 22.87
CA VAL A 275 -0.75 3.18 22.13
C VAL A 275 -2.15 3.58 22.58
N GLU A 276 -2.95 4.14 21.69
CA GLU A 276 -4.37 4.43 21.94
C GLU A 276 -5.25 3.22 21.63
N TRP A 277 -5.01 2.55 20.52
CA TRP A 277 -5.66 1.31 20.12
C TRP A 277 -4.85 0.56 19.07
N ASN A 278 -5.16 -0.73 18.90
CA ASN A 278 -4.75 -1.52 17.74
C ASN A 278 -5.90 -2.39 17.22
N ALA A 279 -5.83 -2.77 15.96
CA ALA A 279 -6.82 -3.62 15.30
C ALA A 279 -6.14 -4.53 14.28
N CYS A 280 -6.60 -5.79 14.18
CA CYS A 280 -6.08 -6.80 13.27
C CYS A 280 -7.07 -7.13 12.18
N TYR A 281 -6.56 -7.35 10.97
CA TYR A 281 -7.34 -7.72 9.79
C TYR A 281 -6.60 -8.79 9.00
N GLY A 282 -7.36 -9.69 8.40
CA GLY A 282 -6.78 -10.73 7.54
C GLY A 282 -7.44 -12.09 7.68
N SER A 283 -6.64 -13.15 7.63
CA SER A 283 -7.10 -14.54 7.61
C SER A 283 -7.50 -15.06 8.99
N THR A 284 -8.30 -16.14 9.00
CA THR A 284 -8.66 -16.83 10.25
C THR A 284 -7.58 -17.80 10.68
N ARG A 285 -7.60 -18.18 11.96
CA ARG A 285 -6.68 -19.17 12.53
C ARG A 285 -6.82 -20.58 11.95
N GLU A 286 -7.88 -20.86 11.20
CA GLU A 286 -8.17 -22.19 10.68
C GLU A 286 -7.23 -22.58 9.53
N ASN A 287 -6.64 -21.60 8.84
CA ASN A 287 -5.66 -21.81 7.78
C ASN A 287 -4.35 -21.07 8.09
N PRO A 288 -3.38 -21.71 8.76
CA PRO A 288 -2.13 -21.05 9.18
C PRO A 288 -1.17 -20.75 8.01
N GLU A 289 -1.51 -21.20 6.79
CA GLU A 289 -0.74 -20.92 5.58
C GLU A 289 -1.19 -19.62 4.88
N GLU A 290 -2.29 -19.01 5.31
CA GLU A 290 -2.76 -17.74 4.81
C GLU A 290 -2.18 -16.56 5.62
N GLY A 291 -1.94 -15.44 4.96
CA GLY A 291 -1.39 -14.26 5.60
C GLY A 291 -1.62 -12.97 4.82
N CYS A 292 -1.36 -11.85 5.47
CA CYS A 292 -1.45 -10.54 4.86
C CYS A 292 -0.65 -9.50 5.66
N GLY A 293 -0.32 -8.40 5.00
CA GLY A 293 0.34 -7.27 5.62
C GLY A 293 -0.13 -5.94 5.03
N PHE A 294 0.06 -4.87 5.76
CA PHE A 294 -0.19 -3.51 5.27
C PHE A 294 1.13 -2.77 5.08
N ASN A 295 1.32 -2.20 3.90
CA ASN A 295 2.42 -1.28 3.61
C ASN A 295 2.06 0.17 3.96
N THR A 296 0.78 0.54 3.85
CA THR A 296 0.30 1.90 4.14
C THR A 296 -1.11 1.87 4.72
N VAL A 297 -1.41 2.79 5.63
CA VAL A 297 -2.75 3.10 6.14
C VAL A 297 -2.96 4.60 6.13
N LEU A 298 -4.07 5.08 5.56
CA LEU A 298 -4.43 6.50 5.52
C LEU A 298 -5.80 6.72 6.15
N GLU A 299 -5.94 7.84 6.87
CA GLU A 299 -7.24 8.35 7.28
C GLU A 299 -7.93 9.07 6.12
N LEU A 300 -9.24 8.93 6.04
CA LEU A 300 -10.07 9.56 5.04
C LEU A 300 -10.95 10.66 5.63
N GLU A 301 -11.41 11.57 4.78
CA GLU A 301 -12.23 12.72 5.20
C GLU A 301 -13.54 12.31 5.91
N ASP A 302 -14.10 11.14 5.58
CA ASP A 302 -15.30 10.60 6.23
C ASP A 302 -15.04 9.94 7.60
N GLY A 303 -13.79 9.97 8.04
CA GLY A 303 -13.38 9.41 9.32
C GLY A 303 -12.94 7.96 9.28
N GLY A 304 -13.13 7.26 8.19
CA GLY A 304 -12.67 5.89 8.02
C GLY A 304 -11.22 5.81 7.54
N TYR A 305 -10.82 4.61 7.11
CA TYR A 305 -9.44 4.34 6.72
C TYR A 305 -9.40 3.58 5.40
N ILE A 306 -8.34 3.79 4.64
CA ILE A 306 -7.92 2.92 3.54
C ILE A 306 -6.54 2.36 3.84
N CYS A 307 -6.40 1.04 3.69
CA CYS A 307 -5.13 0.34 3.86
C CYS A 307 -4.76 -0.31 2.54
N CYS A 308 -3.48 -0.32 2.21
CA CYS A 308 -2.96 -1.09 1.09
C CYS A 308 -1.76 -1.92 1.53
N GLY A 309 -1.60 -3.07 0.90
CA GLY A 309 -0.54 -4.03 1.17
C GLY A 309 -0.66 -5.25 0.27
N ASP A 310 -0.41 -6.40 0.81
CA ASP A 310 -0.49 -7.67 0.10
C ASP A 310 -1.12 -8.76 0.97
N ALA A 311 -1.76 -9.71 0.32
CA ALA A 311 -2.44 -10.80 0.99
C ALA A 311 -2.47 -12.08 0.15
N TYR A 312 -2.55 -13.22 0.83
CA TYR A 312 -2.79 -14.51 0.24
C TYR A 312 -3.75 -15.31 1.12
N GLY A 313 -4.84 -15.78 0.53
CA GLY A 313 -5.88 -16.56 1.21
C GLY A 313 -7.30 -16.08 0.96
N GLU A 314 -8.25 -16.86 1.48
CA GLU A 314 -9.69 -16.67 1.26
C GLU A 314 -10.52 -16.67 2.56
N THR A 315 -9.88 -16.61 3.73
CA THR A 315 -10.59 -16.68 5.01
C THR A 315 -10.62 -15.34 5.75
N GLY A 316 -11.45 -15.20 6.76
CA GLY A 316 -11.56 -13.97 7.55
C GLY A 316 -12.01 -12.75 6.75
N ASP A 317 -11.25 -11.66 6.84
CA ASP A 317 -11.50 -10.43 6.08
C ASP A 317 -11.12 -10.57 4.60
N LEU A 318 -10.39 -11.62 4.23
CA LEU A 318 -10.04 -11.96 2.85
C LEU A 318 -11.15 -12.75 2.14
N ALA A 319 -12.17 -13.20 2.86
CA ALA A 319 -13.27 -13.98 2.30
C ALA A 319 -14.02 -13.19 1.20
N GLY A 320 -13.96 -13.69 -0.05
CA GLY A 320 -14.60 -13.04 -1.19
C GLY A 320 -13.88 -11.76 -1.67
N SER A 321 -12.63 -11.56 -1.28
CA SER A 321 -11.81 -10.42 -1.71
C SER A 321 -11.43 -10.47 -3.20
N GLY A 322 -11.45 -11.66 -3.81
CA GLY A 322 -11.09 -11.86 -5.21
C GLY A 322 -9.63 -12.30 -5.40
N TRP A 323 -8.97 -12.79 -4.34
CA TRP A 323 -7.61 -13.31 -4.44
C TRP A 323 -7.44 -14.35 -5.56
N HIS A 324 -6.34 -14.22 -6.32
CA HIS A 324 -6.04 -15.08 -7.45
C HIS A 324 -5.10 -16.20 -7.00
N TYR A 325 -5.62 -17.42 -6.95
CA TYR A 325 -4.80 -18.57 -6.61
C TYR A 325 -3.72 -18.82 -7.67
N GLY A 326 -2.47 -18.65 -7.27
CA GLY A 326 -1.30 -18.99 -8.06
C GLY A 326 -0.38 -19.93 -7.27
N THR A 327 0.20 -20.90 -7.94
CA THR A 327 1.31 -21.69 -7.42
C THR A 327 2.50 -21.47 -8.32
N LEU A 328 3.58 -20.94 -7.78
CA LEU A 328 4.85 -20.85 -8.52
C LEU A 328 5.30 -22.24 -8.95
N HIS A 329 5.44 -22.44 -10.25
CA HIS A 329 5.70 -23.76 -10.86
C HIS A 329 7.04 -24.38 -10.47
N ASN A 330 7.96 -23.65 -9.79
CA ASN A 330 9.33 -24.10 -9.50
C ASN A 330 9.75 -23.99 -8.03
N ILE A 331 8.86 -23.60 -7.10
CA ILE A 331 9.22 -23.60 -5.67
C ILE A 331 8.89 -25.00 -5.10
N PRO A 332 9.87 -25.70 -4.49
CA PRO A 332 9.71 -27.09 -4.07
C PRO A 332 8.59 -27.35 -3.04
N ASN A 333 8.06 -26.31 -2.39
CA ASN A 333 7.03 -26.41 -1.35
C ASN A 333 5.66 -25.87 -1.78
N GLY A 334 5.52 -25.33 -3.03
CA GLY A 334 4.23 -24.81 -3.52
C GLY A 334 3.79 -23.54 -2.77
N ASP A 335 4.71 -22.59 -2.55
CA ASP A 335 4.40 -21.36 -1.85
C ASP A 335 3.29 -20.59 -2.57
N LEU A 336 2.37 -20.04 -1.79
CA LEU A 336 1.24 -19.25 -2.28
C LEU A 336 1.74 -17.89 -2.78
N THR A 337 1.13 -17.41 -3.87
CA THR A 337 1.42 -16.06 -4.39
C THR A 337 0.56 -15.03 -3.70
N THR A 338 1.05 -13.80 -3.58
CA THR A 338 0.33 -12.68 -2.98
C THR A 338 -0.33 -11.83 -4.05
N ASP A 339 -1.51 -11.27 -3.72
CA ASP A 339 -2.16 -10.21 -4.48
C ASP A 339 -2.06 -8.88 -3.72
N ALA A 340 -2.05 -7.77 -4.46
CA ALA A 340 -2.22 -6.46 -3.87
C ALA A 340 -3.57 -6.37 -3.16
N TRP A 341 -3.56 -5.99 -1.88
CA TRP A 341 -4.74 -5.96 -1.02
C TRP A 341 -5.13 -4.55 -0.63
N LEU A 342 -6.39 -4.20 -0.84
CA LEU A 342 -6.99 -2.98 -0.33
C LEU A 342 -8.08 -3.31 0.68
N LEU A 343 -8.03 -2.63 1.82
CA LEU A 343 -9.01 -2.75 2.88
C LEU A 343 -9.60 -1.38 3.24
N ARG A 344 -10.91 -1.22 3.09
CA ARG A 344 -11.65 -0.01 3.44
C ARG A 344 -12.37 -0.20 4.77
N LEU A 345 -12.12 0.69 5.72
CA LEU A 345 -12.71 0.66 7.06
C LEU A 345 -13.57 1.90 7.31
N ASP A 346 -14.61 1.75 8.12
CA ASP A 346 -15.38 2.88 8.66
C ASP A 346 -14.63 3.58 9.81
N GLU A 347 -15.21 4.66 10.35
CA GLU A 347 -14.67 5.41 11.49
C GLU A 347 -14.53 4.57 12.77
N ASN A 348 -15.31 3.49 12.90
CA ASN A 348 -15.29 2.55 14.01
C ASN A 348 -14.37 1.36 13.75
N ARG A 349 -13.62 1.36 12.62
CA ARG A 349 -12.70 0.32 12.19
C ARG A 349 -13.39 -0.99 11.76
N ASN A 350 -14.68 -0.93 11.41
CA ASN A 350 -15.35 -2.08 10.79
C ASN A 350 -15.03 -2.12 9.30
N VAL A 351 -14.88 -3.33 8.77
CA VAL A 351 -14.63 -3.55 7.34
C VAL A 351 -15.86 -3.13 6.53
N ILE A 352 -15.68 -2.17 5.63
CA ILE A 352 -16.68 -1.79 4.63
C ILE A 352 -16.55 -2.71 3.41
N TRP A 353 -15.33 -2.87 2.92
CA TRP A 353 -14.99 -3.84 1.87
C TRP A 353 -13.50 -4.23 1.94
N SER A 354 -13.21 -5.40 1.41
CA SER A 354 -11.89 -5.98 1.26
C SER A 354 -11.73 -6.49 -0.17
N LYS A 355 -10.64 -6.16 -0.85
CA LYS A 355 -10.41 -6.49 -2.25
C LYS A 355 -8.95 -6.85 -2.51
N CYS A 356 -8.74 -7.96 -3.19
CA CYS A 356 -7.46 -8.34 -3.77
C CYS A 356 -7.47 -8.06 -5.27
N TYR A 357 -6.32 -7.67 -5.79
CA TYR A 357 -6.08 -7.38 -7.21
C TYR A 357 -4.76 -8.00 -7.60
N GLY A 358 -4.72 -8.67 -8.74
CA GLY A 358 -3.50 -9.33 -9.17
C GLY A 358 -3.71 -10.39 -10.23
N GLY A 359 -2.81 -11.35 -10.26
CA GLY A 359 -2.87 -12.48 -11.16
C GLY A 359 -2.31 -13.76 -10.53
N SER A 360 -1.68 -14.62 -11.32
CA SER A 360 -1.20 -15.91 -10.82
C SER A 360 0.22 -15.88 -10.25
N ASN A 361 0.83 -14.72 -10.07
CA ASN A 361 2.16 -14.54 -9.51
C ASN A 361 2.12 -13.51 -8.37
N PHE A 362 3.25 -13.01 -7.91
CA PHE A 362 3.30 -12.01 -6.84
C PHE A 362 2.85 -10.63 -7.32
N ASP A 363 1.94 -10.02 -6.58
CA ASP A 363 1.42 -8.68 -6.82
C ASP A 363 1.37 -7.91 -5.50
N PHE A 364 1.84 -6.67 -5.48
CA PHE A 364 1.98 -5.87 -4.26
C PHE A 364 1.44 -4.47 -4.46
N SER A 365 0.87 -3.87 -3.40
CA SER A 365 0.59 -2.43 -3.35
C SER A 365 1.35 -1.78 -2.19
N PHE A 366 1.97 -0.63 -2.43
CA PHE A 366 2.73 0.07 -1.40
C PHE A 366 2.25 1.51 -1.14
N LYS A 367 1.54 2.12 -2.09
CA LYS A 367 1.01 3.48 -1.95
C LYS A 367 -0.40 3.57 -2.50
N VAL A 368 -1.26 4.29 -1.77
CA VAL A 368 -2.64 4.55 -2.16
C VAL A 368 -2.96 6.02 -1.98
N PHE A 369 -3.68 6.61 -2.93
CA PHE A 369 -4.17 7.98 -2.85
C PHE A 369 -5.70 8.01 -2.95
N PRO A 370 -6.39 8.60 -1.97
CA PRO A 370 -7.82 8.86 -2.08
C PRO A 370 -8.09 9.92 -3.15
N MET A 371 -9.14 9.71 -3.93
CA MET A 371 -9.51 10.59 -5.04
C MET A 371 -10.81 11.31 -4.74
N LYS A 372 -11.02 12.50 -5.35
CA LYS A 372 -12.20 13.35 -5.11
C LYS A 372 -13.53 12.68 -5.42
N ASP A 373 -13.55 11.67 -6.29
CA ASP A 373 -14.74 10.88 -6.61
C ASP A 373 -15.01 9.75 -5.61
N GLY A 374 -14.20 9.67 -4.54
CA GLY A 374 -14.27 8.66 -3.49
C GLY A 374 -13.58 7.36 -3.81
N GLY A 375 -13.04 7.18 -5.01
CA GLY A 375 -12.23 6.00 -5.38
C GLY A 375 -10.76 6.16 -5.00
N PHE A 376 -9.90 5.26 -5.52
CA PHE A 376 -8.50 5.20 -5.09
C PHE A 376 -7.57 5.00 -6.28
N MET A 377 -6.46 5.74 -6.31
CA MET A 377 -5.31 5.48 -7.17
C MET A 377 -4.29 4.69 -6.37
N VAL A 378 -3.83 3.57 -6.92
CA VAL A 378 -2.93 2.63 -6.23
C VAL A 378 -1.68 2.40 -7.04
N PHE A 379 -0.54 2.38 -6.36
CA PHE A 379 0.77 2.10 -6.93
C PHE A 379 1.37 0.87 -6.28
N GLY A 380 1.95 0.02 -7.10
CA GLY A 380 2.50 -1.25 -6.68
C GLY A 380 3.52 -1.82 -7.67
N ALA A 381 3.71 -3.11 -7.57
CA ALA A 381 4.50 -3.90 -8.50
C ALA A 381 3.79 -5.22 -8.79
N THR A 382 4.01 -5.75 -9.97
CA THR A 382 3.43 -7.03 -10.41
C THR A 382 4.49 -7.91 -11.06
N TYR A 383 4.38 -9.21 -10.84
CA TYR A 383 5.06 -10.28 -11.57
C TYR A 383 4.08 -11.08 -12.43
N SER A 384 2.78 -10.69 -12.40
CA SER A 384 1.72 -11.34 -13.13
C SER A 384 1.55 -10.79 -14.54
N ASN A 385 1.02 -11.60 -15.44
CA ASN A 385 0.63 -11.22 -16.80
C ASN A 385 -0.80 -11.66 -17.16
N ASN A 386 -1.62 -11.92 -16.16
CA ASN A 386 -2.99 -12.41 -16.29
C ASN A 386 -3.86 -11.87 -15.13
N GLY A 387 -5.09 -12.33 -15.01
CA GLY A 387 -6.01 -11.85 -13.98
C GLY A 387 -6.40 -10.39 -14.22
N ASP A 388 -6.25 -9.57 -13.19
CA ASP A 388 -6.47 -8.13 -13.26
C ASP A 388 -5.31 -7.38 -13.95
N VAL A 389 -4.20 -8.07 -14.23
CA VAL A 389 -2.93 -7.49 -14.75
C VAL A 389 -2.81 -7.73 -16.27
N ALA A 390 -3.87 -7.42 -17.02
CA ALA A 390 -3.92 -7.69 -18.47
C ALA A 390 -2.96 -6.81 -19.29
N SER A 391 -2.66 -5.60 -18.82
CA SER A 391 -1.76 -4.67 -19.51
C SER A 391 -0.29 -5.11 -19.52
N ALA A 392 0.11 -6.02 -18.63
CA ALA A 392 1.48 -6.56 -18.60
C ALA A 392 1.84 -7.42 -19.82
N ALA A 393 0.87 -7.84 -20.62
CA ALA A 393 1.08 -8.68 -21.80
C ALA A 393 2.10 -8.09 -22.81
N HIS A 394 2.19 -6.75 -22.93
CA HIS A 394 3.15 -6.09 -23.81
C HIS A 394 4.60 -6.14 -23.30
N LEU A 395 4.81 -6.37 -22.00
CA LEU A 395 6.13 -6.43 -21.36
C LEU A 395 6.74 -7.83 -21.42
N ASN A 396 5.94 -8.86 -21.78
CA ASN A 396 6.37 -10.24 -21.86
C ASN A 396 7.09 -10.71 -20.57
N LEU A 397 6.45 -10.53 -19.42
CA LEU A 397 6.92 -11.03 -18.13
C LEU A 397 6.89 -12.57 -18.15
N ALA A 398 7.94 -13.17 -18.69
CA ALA A 398 8.01 -14.62 -18.93
C ALA A 398 8.85 -15.36 -17.88
N ASP A 399 9.71 -14.63 -17.18
CA ASP A 399 10.54 -15.15 -16.10
C ASP A 399 9.91 -14.77 -14.75
N GLU A 400 9.98 -15.66 -13.78
CA GLU A 400 9.52 -15.41 -12.40
C GLU A 400 10.21 -14.23 -11.71
N ASN A 401 11.32 -13.77 -12.25
CA ASN A 401 12.08 -12.60 -11.77
C ASN A 401 11.74 -11.31 -12.52
N ASP A 402 10.91 -11.36 -13.56
CA ASP A 402 10.52 -10.17 -14.30
C ASP A 402 9.39 -9.44 -13.55
N SER A 403 9.54 -8.15 -13.33
CA SER A 403 8.55 -7.33 -12.66
C SER A 403 8.29 -6.01 -13.39
N ALA A 404 7.10 -5.49 -13.21
CA ALA A 404 6.70 -4.18 -13.68
C ALA A 404 6.16 -3.31 -12.55
N GLY A 405 6.36 -2.01 -12.64
CA GLY A 405 5.60 -1.06 -11.86
C GLY A 405 4.12 -1.15 -12.26
N TRP A 406 3.23 -1.16 -11.29
CA TRP A 406 1.80 -1.32 -11.51
C TRP A 406 1.01 -0.17 -10.92
N VAL A 407 0.17 0.43 -11.75
CA VAL A 407 -0.74 1.52 -11.37
C VAL A 407 -2.15 1.07 -11.69
N PHE A 408 -3.06 1.21 -10.73
CA PHE A 408 -4.46 0.93 -10.99
C PHE A 408 -5.40 1.88 -10.26
N ARG A 409 -6.59 2.01 -10.80
CA ARG A 409 -7.64 2.91 -10.31
C ARG A 409 -8.87 2.11 -9.93
N THR A 410 -9.43 2.40 -8.75
CA THR A 410 -10.69 1.82 -8.30
C THR A 410 -11.77 2.88 -8.13
N ASP A 411 -13.03 2.47 -8.12
CA ASP A 411 -14.14 3.27 -7.63
C ASP A 411 -14.20 3.28 -6.08
N ALA A 412 -15.14 4.00 -5.51
CA ALA A 412 -15.35 4.07 -4.06
C ALA A 412 -15.72 2.72 -3.39
N ASN A 413 -16.19 1.75 -4.17
CA ASN A 413 -16.54 0.41 -3.69
C ASN A 413 -15.38 -0.60 -3.92
N GLY A 414 -14.22 -0.14 -4.34
CA GLY A 414 -13.07 -0.99 -4.64
C GLY A 414 -13.23 -1.78 -5.95
N ASN A 415 -14.09 -1.40 -6.88
CA ASN A 415 -14.13 -2.07 -8.19
C ASN A 415 -13.03 -1.49 -9.08
N LEU A 416 -12.25 -2.37 -9.70
CA LEU A 416 -11.21 -1.98 -10.63
C LEU A 416 -11.80 -1.24 -11.83
N LEU A 417 -11.37 -0.01 -12.08
CA LEU A 417 -11.78 0.79 -13.22
C LEU A 417 -10.83 0.60 -14.39
N TRP A 418 -9.56 0.64 -14.14
CA TRP A 418 -8.49 0.38 -15.10
C TRP A 418 -7.17 0.06 -14.38
N GLU A 419 -6.23 -0.52 -15.11
CA GLU A 419 -4.87 -0.78 -14.65
C GLU A 419 -3.85 -0.52 -15.76
N ARG A 420 -2.60 -0.28 -15.38
CA ARG A 420 -1.47 -0.12 -16.30
C ARG A 420 -0.19 -0.62 -15.68
N CYS A 421 0.47 -1.53 -16.37
CA CYS A 421 1.86 -1.90 -16.09
C CYS A 421 2.81 -1.01 -16.87
N ILE A 422 3.88 -0.57 -16.22
CA ILE A 422 4.95 0.24 -16.79
C ILE A 422 6.26 -0.46 -16.46
N GLY A 423 7.02 -0.84 -17.48
CA GLY A 423 8.23 -1.62 -17.26
C GLY A 423 9.07 -1.88 -18.50
N ALA A 424 10.16 -2.62 -18.28
CA ALA A 424 11.05 -3.10 -19.33
C ALA A 424 10.57 -4.45 -19.90
N VAL A 425 10.85 -4.71 -21.17
CA VAL A 425 10.57 -6.00 -21.83
C VAL A 425 11.64 -7.02 -21.50
N GLY A 426 11.24 -8.18 -21.01
CA GLY A 426 12.04 -9.40 -20.85
C GLY A 426 13.29 -9.25 -19.97
N ASN A 427 13.41 -10.07 -18.94
CA ASN A 427 14.49 -10.02 -17.95
C ASN A 427 14.68 -8.64 -17.29
N GLY A 428 13.61 -7.82 -17.25
CA GLY A 428 13.58 -6.49 -16.65
C GLY A 428 13.00 -6.53 -15.25
N GLN A 429 13.60 -5.77 -14.33
CA GLN A 429 13.01 -5.50 -13.02
C GLN A 429 12.69 -4.02 -12.96
N THR A 430 11.44 -3.71 -12.66
CA THR A 430 10.97 -2.35 -12.51
C THR A 430 10.13 -2.25 -11.25
N TYR A 431 10.54 -1.39 -10.33
CA TYR A 431 9.83 -1.15 -9.08
C TYR A 431 9.64 0.33 -8.86
N PHE A 432 8.43 0.73 -8.56
CA PHE A 432 8.16 2.02 -7.95
C PHE A 432 8.57 1.98 -6.48
N LYS A 433 9.17 3.04 -5.98
CA LYS A 433 9.64 3.15 -4.59
C LYS A 433 9.01 4.31 -3.85
N ASP A 434 8.79 5.42 -4.54
CA ASP A 434 8.13 6.59 -3.97
C ASP A 434 7.26 7.27 -5.02
N VAL A 435 6.16 7.84 -4.59
CA VAL A 435 5.18 8.50 -5.46
C VAL A 435 4.70 9.78 -4.80
N VAL A 436 4.81 10.88 -5.52
CA VAL A 436 4.26 12.18 -5.13
C VAL A 436 3.11 12.53 -6.06
N GLN A 437 1.94 12.80 -5.47
CA GLN A 437 0.76 13.28 -6.16
C GLN A 437 0.79 14.81 -6.25
N HIS A 438 0.74 15.37 -7.47
CA HIS A 438 0.62 16.81 -7.69
C HIS A 438 -0.83 17.28 -7.64
N ASN A 439 -1.70 16.46 -8.20
CA ASN A 439 -3.15 16.66 -8.23
C ASN A 439 -3.83 15.32 -8.55
N ASP A 440 -5.15 15.32 -8.73
CA ASP A 440 -5.92 14.09 -8.98
C ASP A 440 -5.49 13.30 -10.24
N ARG A 441 -4.61 13.85 -11.08
CA ARG A 441 -4.24 13.25 -12.36
C ARG A 441 -2.73 13.12 -12.59
N GLU A 442 -1.93 13.91 -11.90
CA GLU A 442 -0.50 14.02 -12.17
C GLU A 442 0.32 13.49 -10.99
N TYR A 443 1.29 12.66 -11.32
CA TYR A 443 2.14 11.97 -10.35
C TYR A 443 3.58 11.98 -10.83
N THR A 444 4.52 12.22 -9.92
CA THR A 444 5.92 11.90 -10.12
C THR A 444 6.28 10.66 -9.32
N ILE A 445 6.96 9.73 -9.96
CA ILE A 445 7.33 8.43 -9.41
C ILE A 445 8.84 8.32 -9.44
N ALA A 446 9.44 7.97 -8.31
CA ALA A 446 10.82 7.53 -8.22
C ALA A 446 10.88 6.01 -8.02
N GLY A 447 11.85 5.37 -8.65
CA GLY A 447 11.97 3.93 -8.58
C GLY A 447 13.31 3.43 -9.09
N ILE A 448 13.34 2.14 -9.33
CA ILE A 448 14.48 1.45 -9.91
C ILE A 448 14.07 0.72 -11.17
N VAL A 449 15.00 0.65 -12.10
CA VAL A 449 14.81 -0.05 -13.36
C VAL A 449 16.05 -0.83 -13.73
N ARG A 450 15.86 -2.01 -14.31
CA ARG A 450 16.90 -2.78 -15.00
C ARG A 450 16.61 -2.78 -16.49
N CYS A 451 17.44 -2.11 -17.26
CA CYS A 451 17.35 -2.13 -18.71
C CYS A 451 18.13 -3.32 -19.30
N ALA A 452 17.57 -3.96 -20.33
CA ALA A 452 18.29 -5.02 -21.05
C ALA A 452 19.50 -4.45 -21.80
N SER A 453 20.62 -5.14 -21.75
CA SER A 453 21.96 -4.67 -22.17
C SER A 453 22.14 -4.23 -23.64
N SER A 454 21.09 -4.28 -24.48
CA SER A 454 21.22 -4.01 -25.92
C SER A 454 20.13 -3.12 -26.52
N ALA A 455 19.16 -2.66 -25.72
CA ALA A 455 18.01 -1.91 -26.23
C ALA A 455 18.04 -0.44 -25.77
N ILE A 456 17.89 0.50 -26.70
CA ILE A 456 17.70 1.93 -26.39
C ILE A 456 16.33 2.14 -25.73
N TYR A 457 15.32 1.35 -26.14
CA TYR A 457 13.99 1.30 -25.54
C TYR A 457 13.64 -0.13 -25.18
N SER A 458 13.13 -0.33 -23.99
CA SER A 458 12.68 -1.63 -23.49
C SER A 458 11.28 -1.47 -22.87
N GLY A 459 10.24 -1.89 -23.59
CA GLY A 459 8.87 -1.69 -23.16
C GLY A 459 8.48 -0.21 -23.13
N ASP A 460 8.07 0.26 -21.96
CA ASP A 460 7.69 1.65 -21.72
C ASP A 460 8.90 2.54 -21.36
N ILE A 461 10.10 1.94 -21.17
CA ILE A 461 11.27 2.62 -20.60
C ILE A 461 12.21 3.11 -21.67
N ASP A 462 12.58 4.38 -21.61
CA ASP A 462 13.68 4.93 -22.39
C ASP A 462 15.03 4.61 -21.73
N CYS A 463 15.65 3.55 -22.20
CA CYS A 463 16.95 3.09 -21.73
C CYS A 463 18.14 3.83 -22.35
N SER A 464 17.93 4.88 -23.14
CA SER A 464 19.03 5.58 -23.83
C SER A 464 20.08 6.13 -22.87
N ASN A 465 19.65 6.53 -21.67
CA ASN A 465 20.52 7.03 -20.61
C ASN A 465 20.91 5.93 -19.60
N CYS A 466 20.08 4.89 -19.43
CA CYS A 466 20.42 3.72 -18.61
C CYS A 466 21.55 2.89 -19.25
N ALA A 467 21.60 2.81 -20.58
CA ALA A 467 22.58 2.00 -21.32
C ALA A 467 24.03 2.50 -21.21
N VAL A 468 24.27 3.74 -20.81
CA VAL A 468 25.60 4.32 -20.64
C VAL A 468 26.31 3.75 -19.41
N THR A 469 25.55 3.15 -18.50
CA THR A 469 26.02 2.69 -17.19
C THR A 469 26.42 1.22 -17.16
N HIS A 470 26.31 0.50 -18.30
CA HIS A 470 26.64 -0.92 -18.36
C HIS A 470 28.15 -1.17 -18.29
N ASN A 471 28.57 -1.87 -17.26
CA ASN A 471 29.91 -2.44 -17.20
C ASN A 471 29.90 -3.79 -17.95
N PRO A 472 30.57 -3.92 -19.11
CA PRO A 472 30.65 -5.19 -19.83
C PRO A 472 31.40 -6.29 -19.06
N ASP A 473 32.16 -5.93 -18.02
CA ASP A 473 32.93 -6.84 -17.18
C ASP A 473 32.20 -7.17 -15.84
N ASP A 474 30.94 -6.75 -15.68
CA ASP A 474 30.13 -7.05 -14.49
C ASP A 474 29.92 -8.57 -14.37
N PRO A 475 30.32 -9.18 -13.22
CA PRO A 475 30.12 -10.61 -12.98
C PRO A 475 28.64 -11.03 -12.95
N PHE A 476 27.70 -10.08 -12.80
CA PHE A 476 26.25 -10.30 -12.90
C PHE A 476 25.69 -10.14 -14.31
N GLY A 477 26.55 -10.02 -15.34
CA GLY A 477 26.17 -10.03 -16.74
C GLY A 477 25.64 -8.70 -17.27
N GLY A 478 26.13 -7.57 -16.77
CA GLY A 478 25.79 -6.23 -17.26
C GLY A 478 24.36 -5.79 -16.93
N ARG A 479 23.79 -6.28 -15.84
CA ARG A 479 22.42 -6.01 -15.39
C ARG A 479 22.42 -5.12 -14.16
N SER A 480 22.89 -3.86 -14.29
CA SER A 480 22.77 -2.89 -13.19
C SER A 480 21.33 -2.44 -13.00
N LEU A 481 20.98 -2.10 -11.76
CA LEU A 481 19.77 -1.37 -11.44
C LEU A 481 20.13 0.10 -11.38
N ASP A 482 19.33 0.94 -12.01
CA ASP A 482 19.52 2.39 -12.05
C ASP A 482 18.36 3.11 -11.36
N TYR A 483 18.59 4.32 -10.83
CA TYR A 483 17.51 5.22 -10.44
C TYR A 483 16.65 5.53 -11.65
N TRP A 484 15.36 5.54 -11.45
CA TRP A 484 14.40 5.90 -12.48
C TRP A 484 13.39 6.90 -11.93
N ILE A 485 13.20 7.98 -12.66
CA ILE A 485 12.15 8.96 -12.38
C ILE A 485 11.25 9.07 -13.59
N LEU A 486 9.96 9.17 -13.34
CA LEU A 486 8.98 9.42 -14.39
C LEU A 486 7.85 10.32 -13.89
N HIS A 487 7.34 11.13 -14.80
CA HIS A 487 6.12 11.90 -14.61
C HIS A 487 5.01 11.31 -15.46
N ILE A 488 3.88 11.04 -14.84
CA ILE A 488 2.72 10.44 -15.50
C ILE A 488 1.48 11.30 -15.33
N THR A 489 0.62 11.28 -16.35
CA THR A 489 -0.70 11.88 -16.30
C THR A 489 -1.78 10.82 -16.55
N ASP A 490 -2.76 10.75 -15.64
CA ASP A 490 -4.02 10.06 -15.91
C ASP A 490 -4.88 10.92 -16.84
N THR A 491 -5.07 10.43 -18.07
CA THR A 491 -5.81 11.14 -19.12
C THR A 491 -7.29 10.76 -19.18
N VAL A 492 -7.76 9.88 -18.29
CA VAL A 492 -9.17 9.46 -18.24
C VAL A 492 -10.05 10.63 -17.79
N ASP A 493 -11.09 10.91 -18.58
CA ASP A 493 -12.10 11.91 -18.21
C ASP A 493 -13.21 11.25 -17.39
N TYR A 494 -13.08 11.32 -16.07
CA TYR A 494 -14.08 10.77 -15.13
C TYR A 494 -15.38 11.56 -15.12
N THR A 495 -15.44 12.77 -15.69
CA THR A 495 -16.69 13.55 -15.79
C THR A 495 -17.64 12.99 -16.84
N THR A 496 -17.12 12.25 -17.81
CA THR A 496 -17.90 11.55 -18.85
C THR A 496 -18.28 10.14 -18.45
N LEU A 497 -17.62 9.57 -17.47
CA LEU A 497 -18.03 8.35 -16.81
C LEU A 497 -19.26 8.72 -15.95
N GLN A 498 -20.45 8.64 -16.55
CA GLN A 498 -21.66 8.51 -15.74
C GLN A 498 -21.55 7.16 -14.99
N VAL A 499 -20.75 7.11 -13.93
CA VAL A 499 -21.12 6.28 -12.81
C VAL A 499 -22.51 6.77 -12.46
N PRO A 500 -23.57 5.95 -12.56
CA PRO A 500 -24.86 6.41 -12.10
C PRO A 500 -24.60 6.92 -10.69
N GLU A 501 -24.77 8.22 -10.48
CA GLU A 501 -24.71 8.80 -9.14
C GLU A 501 -25.64 7.93 -8.30
N ARG A 502 -25.04 7.03 -7.55
CA ARG A 502 -25.76 6.47 -6.42
C ARG A 502 -25.95 7.69 -5.56
N PRO A 503 -27.18 8.18 -5.39
CA PRO A 503 -27.38 9.33 -4.52
C PRO A 503 -26.68 8.98 -3.21
N MET A 504 -25.70 9.81 -2.82
CA MET A 504 -25.13 9.76 -1.48
C MET A 504 -26.31 9.59 -0.55
N PRO A 505 -26.30 8.64 0.39
CA PRO A 505 -27.37 8.54 1.35
C PRO A 505 -27.51 9.92 2.00
N LYS A 506 -28.56 10.65 1.62
CA LYS A 506 -29.00 11.75 2.44
C LYS A 506 -29.16 11.15 3.82
N GLU A 507 -28.56 11.76 4.85
CA GLU A 507 -28.61 11.38 6.27
C GLU A 507 -29.34 10.06 6.47
N GLU A 508 -28.68 9.00 6.93
CA GLU A 508 -29.23 7.63 6.93
C GLU A 508 -30.71 7.67 7.23
N ALA A 509 -31.51 7.44 6.22
CA ALA A 509 -32.94 7.35 6.40
C ALA A 509 -33.17 6.18 7.34
N VAL A 510 -33.39 6.46 8.62
CA VAL A 510 -33.44 5.45 9.68
C VAL A 510 -34.65 4.56 9.41
N VAL A 511 -34.37 3.44 8.73
CA VAL A 511 -35.37 2.38 8.57
C VAL A 511 -35.38 1.58 9.86
N GLU A 512 -36.48 1.66 10.58
CA GLU A 512 -36.66 0.91 11.79
C GLU A 512 -37.19 -0.50 11.48
N ILE A 513 -36.63 -1.49 12.18
CA ILE A 513 -37.02 -2.91 12.03
C ILE A 513 -37.26 -3.47 13.44
N TYR A 514 -38.52 -3.78 13.76
CA TYR A 514 -38.88 -4.28 15.07
C TYR A 514 -40.12 -5.20 15.05
N PRO A 515 -40.33 -6.07 16.04
CA PRO A 515 -39.31 -6.49 17.00
C PRO A 515 -38.20 -7.34 16.32
N ASN A 516 -37.00 -7.20 16.82
CA ASN A 516 -35.87 -8.04 16.42
C ASN A 516 -35.02 -8.31 17.67
N PRO A 517 -35.02 -9.52 18.23
CA PRO A 517 -35.64 -10.76 17.73
C PRO A 517 -37.19 -10.74 17.65
N THR A 518 -37.71 -11.65 16.80
CA THR A 518 -39.17 -11.80 16.63
C THR A 518 -39.61 -13.26 16.69
N ASN A 519 -40.83 -13.51 17.19
CA ASN A 519 -41.44 -14.84 17.19
C ASN A 519 -42.40 -15.06 16.02
N ASN A 520 -42.96 -14.03 15.44
CA ASN A 520 -44.03 -14.19 14.45
C ASN A 520 -43.98 -13.20 13.30
N THR A 521 -43.81 -11.91 13.58
CA THR A 521 -43.81 -10.87 12.57
C THR A 521 -42.71 -9.86 12.81
N VAL A 522 -42.17 -9.24 11.74
CA VAL A 522 -41.26 -8.11 11.82
C VAL A 522 -41.86 -6.91 11.08
N CYS A 523 -41.87 -5.75 11.71
CA CYS A 523 -42.30 -4.49 11.12
C CYS A 523 -41.08 -3.79 10.47
N VAL A 524 -41.29 -3.24 9.29
CA VAL A 524 -40.38 -2.29 8.65
C VAL A 524 -41.07 -0.93 8.63
N LEU A 525 -40.42 0.09 9.16
CA LEU A 525 -40.90 1.46 9.16
C LEU A 525 -39.89 2.32 8.38
N LEU A 526 -40.35 2.96 7.32
CA LEU A 526 -39.55 3.86 6.50
C LEU A 526 -39.57 5.28 7.06
N PRO A 527 -38.52 6.07 6.89
CA PRO A 527 -38.51 7.48 7.30
C PRO A 527 -39.56 8.31 6.56
N ASN A 528 -39.78 8.02 5.29
CA ASN A 528 -40.73 8.70 4.40
C ASN A 528 -41.75 7.72 3.81
N GLU A 529 -42.90 8.23 3.35
CA GLU A 529 -43.84 7.43 2.54
C GLU A 529 -43.24 7.09 1.17
N ALA A 530 -43.41 5.85 0.74
CA ALA A 530 -42.95 5.37 -0.56
C ALA A 530 -44.10 4.83 -1.39
N GLU A 531 -44.08 5.03 -2.72
CA GLU A 531 -45.11 4.53 -3.64
C GLU A 531 -45.10 3.00 -3.70
N ALA A 532 -43.91 2.39 -3.71
CA ALA A 532 -43.75 0.95 -3.65
C ALA A 532 -42.43 0.58 -2.99
N THR A 533 -42.48 -0.29 -1.99
CA THR A 533 -41.30 -0.86 -1.33
C THR A 533 -41.40 -2.38 -1.34
N GLU A 534 -40.36 -3.04 -1.84
CA GLU A 534 -40.23 -4.48 -1.82
C GLU A 534 -39.44 -4.92 -0.58
N MET A 535 -39.93 -5.95 0.09
CA MET A 535 -39.26 -6.65 1.19
C MET A 535 -39.05 -8.09 0.80
N GLU A 536 -37.84 -8.59 0.92
CA GLU A 536 -37.48 -9.98 0.72
C GLU A 536 -36.83 -10.53 2.00
N LEU A 537 -37.31 -11.67 2.46
CA LEU A 537 -36.69 -12.40 3.56
C LEU A 537 -35.87 -13.56 2.98
N ILE A 538 -34.60 -13.60 3.33
CA ILE A 538 -33.60 -14.51 2.75
C ILE A 538 -33.06 -15.38 3.88
N ASN A 539 -33.03 -16.69 3.72
CA ASN A 539 -32.41 -17.60 4.69
C ASN A 539 -30.88 -17.60 4.56
N MET A 540 -30.18 -18.24 5.49
CA MET A 540 -28.72 -18.29 5.52
C MET A 540 -28.10 -19.08 4.36
N SER A 541 -28.87 -19.83 3.56
CA SER A 541 -28.43 -20.45 2.32
C SER A 541 -28.66 -19.57 1.07
N GLY A 542 -29.04 -18.31 1.25
CA GLY A 542 -29.25 -17.36 0.17
C GLY A 542 -30.57 -17.46 -0.57
N GLN A 543 -31.51 -18.32 -0.10
CA GLN A 543 -32.81 -18.49 -0.74
C GLN A 543 -33.81 -17.46 -0.20
N VAL A 544 -34.56 -16.80 -1.10
CA VAL A 544 -35.70 -15.95 -0.74
C VAL A 544 -36.83 -16.84 -0.24
N VAL A 545 -37.22 -16.68 1.01
CA VAL A 545 -38.25 -17.50 1.69
C VAL A 545 -39.58 -16.78 1.83
N ALA A 546 -39.60 -15.45 1.74
CA ALA A 546 -40.80 -14.63 1.69
C ALA A 546 -40.54 -13.32 0.97
N THR A 547 -41.55 -12.80 0.29
CA THR A 547 -41.52 -11.49 -0.41
C THR A 547 -42.81 -10.76 -0.16
N LYS A 548 -42.72 -9.44 0.03
CA LYS A 548 -43.88 -8.57 0.18
C LYS A 548 -43.60 -7.20 -0.41
N THR A 549 -44.55 -6.67 -1.16
CA THR A 549 -44.51 -5.29 -1.64
C THR A 549 -45.58 -4.47 -0.90
N PHE A 550 -45.27 -3.25 -0.51
CA PHE A 550 -46.20 -2.35 0.13
C PHE A 550 -46.03 -0.89 -0.30
N SER A 551 -47.01 -0.07 -0.07
CA SER A 551 -46.98 1.38 -0.28
C SER A 551 -47.20 2.07 1.06
N GLY A 552 -46.66 3.30 1.23
CA GLY A 552 -46.77 4.07 2.45
C GLY A 552 -45.54 3.94 3.35
N LYS A 553 -45.68 4.24 4.64
CA LYS A 553 -44.58 4.42 5.57
C LYS A 553 -44.05 3.12 6.20
N GLY A 554 -44.80 2.03 6.14
CA GLY A 554 -44.36 0.78 6.75
C GLY A 554 -45.26 -0.41 6.52
N SER A 555 -44.78 -1.60 6.80
CA SER A 555 -45.52 -2.86 6.70
C SER A 555 -44.91 -3.97 7.56
N TRP A 556 -45.68 -5.04 7.75
CA TRP A 556 -45.29 -6.22 8.50
C TRP A 556 -44.93 -7.36 7.54
N MET A 557 -43.88 -8.12 7.88
CA MET A 557 -43.49 -9.37 7.24
C MET A 557 -43.79 -10.54 8.20
N GLU A 558 -44.52 -11.52 7.71
CA GLU A 558 -44.84 -12.74 8.49
C GLU A 558 -43.64 -13.67 8.52
N MET A 559 -43.30 -14.18 9.69
CA MET A 559 -42.21 -15.11 9.92
C MET A 559 -42.65 -16.36 10.73
N GLY A 560 -43.91 -16.38 11.18
CA GLY A 560 -44.42 -17.41 12.10
C GLY A 560 -44.27 -18.85 11.62
N ASP A 561 -44.36 -19.10 10.31
CA ASP A 561 -44.26 -20.43 9.73
C ASP A 561 -42.82 -20.84 9.30
N LEU A 562 -41.85 -19.93 9.48
CA LEU A 562 -40.48 -20.19 9.10
C LEU A 562 -39.73 -20.91 10.22
N PRO A 563 -38.66 -21.68 9.95
CA PRO A 563 -37.80 -22.23 10.99
C PRO A 563 -37.17 -21.16 11.88
N LYS A 564 -36.92 -21.49 13.15
CA LYS A 564 -36.14 -20.62 14.03
C LYS A 564 -34.72 -20.44 13.50
N GLY A 565 -34.19 -19.22 13.57
CA GLY A 565 -32.86 -18.92 13.11
C GLY A 565 -32.69 -17.51 12.56
N MET A 566 -31.51 -17.26 12.01
CA MET A 566 -31.13 -15.99 11.40
C MET A 566 -31.66 -15.88 9.97
N TYR A 567 -32.15 -14.70 9.62
CA TYR A 567 -32.58 -14.31 8.28
C TYR A 567 -32.02 -12.96 7.90
N MET A 568 -31.90 -12.70 6.60
CA MET A 568 -31.58 -11.39 6.06
C MET A 568 -32.86 -10.77 5.47
N LEU A 569 -33.26 -9.63 5.98
CA LEU A 569 -34.39 -8.85 5.45
C LEU A 569 -33.83 -7.78 4.52
N ARG A 570 -34.11 -7.90 3.23
CA ARG A 570 -33.76 -6.95 2.19
C ARG A 570 -34.95 -6.04 1.89
N ILE A 571 -34.70 -4.74 1.88
CA ILE A 571 -35.73 -3.71 1.67
C ILE A 571 -35.27 -2.84 0.52
N ARG A 572 -36.13 -2.66 -0.50
CA ARG A 572 -35.83 -1.90 -1.70
C ARG A 572 -36.98 -1.01 -2.12
N ASN A 573 -36.67 0.25 -2.43
CA ASN A 573 -37.53 1.19 -3.18
C ASN A 573 -36.64 2.20 -3.92
N ALA A 574 -37.22 3.29 -4.43
CA ALA A 574 -36.49 4.33 -5.16
C ALA A 574 -35.46 5.09 -4.27
N GLU A 575 -35.66 5.14 -2.96
CA GLU A 575 -34.86 5.90 -2.01
C GLU A 575 -34.02 5.02 -1.07
N VAL A 576 -34.44 3.77 -0.85
CA VAL A 576 -33.86 2.85 0.13
C VAL A 576 -33.47 1.52 -0.54
N CYS A 577 -32.23 1.09 -0.32
CA CYS A 577 -31.79 -0.27 -0.62
C CYS A 577 -30.90 -0.74 0.53
N LEU A 578 -31.45 -1.53 1.44
CA LEU A 578 -30.70 -2.01 2.60
C LEU A 578 -31.03 -3.46 2.91
N THR A 579 -30.13 -4.10 3.65
CA THR A 579 -30.30 -5.46 4.18
C THR A 579 -29.98 -5.46 5.67
N ARG A 580 -30.82 -6.08 6.48
CA ARG A 580 -30.65 -6.17 7.95
C ARG A 580 -30.85 -7.60 8.43
N LYS A 581 -30.13 -7.97 9.45
CA LYS A 581 -30.31 -9.28 10.12
C LYS A 581 -31.58 -9.27 10.97
N VAL A 582 -32.36 -10.32 10.87
CA VAL A 582 -33.56 -10.55 11.70
C VAL A 582 -33.45 -11.94 12.31
N LEU A 583 -33.56 -12.01 13.64
CA LEU A 583 -33.53 -13.27 14.36
C LEU A 583 -34.98 -13.72 14.65
N ARG A 584 -35.36 -14.91 14.19
CA ARG A 584 -36.60 -15.58 14.59
C ARG A 584 -36.32 -16.55 15.76
N GLU A 585 -36.98 -16.34 16.88
CA GLU A 585 -36.93 -17.17 18.10
C GLU A 585 -37.98 -18.30 18.12
#